data_ea21f5774a1a28eca82ce910e0e70a05
#
_entry.id   ea21f5774a1a28eca82ce910e0e70a05
#
_cell.length_a   1.000
_cell.length_b   1.000
_cell.length_c   1.000
_cell.angle_alpha   90.00
_cell.angle_beta   90.00
_cell.angle_gamma   90.00
#
_symmetry.space_group_name_H-M   'P 1'
#
loop_
_entity.id
_entity.type
_entity.pdbx_description
1 polymer ?
#
loop_
_entity_poly.entity_id
_entity_poly.type
_entity_poly.pdbx_seq_one_letter_code
_entity_poly.pdbx_strand_id
1 'polypeptide(L)'
;KTKDPLQQPIPFSQPHPLQLQAQEAYEDPEITLVVDVKGRQVGRSTQEGANQTTKCHSATGPRRVLVATNHQSTTDSSLDRYEVFSRHLPRGLASFAPMRVNKNKGVVHFDRNDAAIAHMTVGGSSEAKSWTYHEVVAEEMGKWPNARVNWASIQATLPDNLPTRIISTPTGPGTLYAEIVQNARRAVADGDQSVRVNFWAWYEHPDYYTRPPPGWEPDGAAAEYAETVGLSPETVDGRGRIYWRHQKIWGPKGMGLADFRKEYPSNIDEGFLAWEGGWFDLEWLNQVITIRQAHRNPTGELRFYRHPEAGQVYAIGVDGSWANGGDYAVASVLDAAGRLCAVLAVKHGGELEFARRVGRLAQV
;
A
#
# COMPACT_ATOMS: atom_id res chain seq x y z
N LYS A 1 18.04 8.37 1.21
CA LYS A 1 18.46 8.80 0.17
C LYS A 1 19.17 8.14 -0.83
N THR A 2 18.95 8.25 -1.62
CA THR A 2 19.04 7.58 -2.28
C THR A 2 19.90 7.41 -3.44
N LYS A 3 20.32 8.29 -4.15
CA LYS A 3 21.23 8.06 -5.25
C LYS A 3 22.26 9.18 -5.27
N ASP A 4 23.37 8.94 -4.57
CA ASP A 4 24.60 9.61 -4.92
C ASP A 4 25.00 9.12 -6.32
N PRO A 5 25.22 10.01 -7.31
CA PRO A 5 25.72 9.64 -8.64
C PRO A 5 27.03 8.83 -8.58
N LEU A 6 27.81 9.00 -7.53
CA LEU A 6 29.06 8.28 -7.29
C LEU A 6 28.86 6.99 -6.46
N GLN A 7 27.61 6.62 -6.16
CA GLN A 7 27.26 5.46 -5.32
C GLN A 7 27.92 5.47 -3.91
N GLN A 8 28.29 6.63 -3.41
CA GLN A 8 28.83 6.74 -2.07
C GLN A 8 27.72 6.72 -1.04
N PRO A 9 27.89 6.04 0.09
CA PRO A 9 26.94 6.10 1.19
C PRO A 9 26.82 7.52 1.72
N ILE A 10 25.64 8.09 1.66
CA ILE A 10 25.41 9.39 2.30
C ILE A 10 25.02 9.14 3.75
N PRO A 11 25.69 9.77 4.71
CA PRO A 11 25.36 9.64 6.10
C PRO A 11 23.88 9.94 6.35
N PHE A 12 23.21 9.08 7.11
CA PHE A 12 21.83 9.28 7.56
C PHE A 12 21.79 10.32 8.69
N SER A 13 22.37 11.48 8.42
CA SER A 13 22.63 12.52 9.46
C SER A 13 21.40 13.35 9.79
N GLN A 14 20.41 13.38 8.92
CA GLN A 14 19.16 14.10 9.16
C GLN A 14 18.01 13.27 8.60
N PRO A 15 17.19 12.64 9.46
CA PRO A 15 15.98 11.97 9.00
C PRO A 15 15.03 13.00 8.41
N HIS A 16 14.40 12.63 7.32
CA HIS A 16 13.34 13.41 6.69
C HIS A 16 12.13 13.52 7.63
N PRO A 17 11.36 14.63 7.66
CA PRO A 17 10.19 14.77 8.52
C PRO A 17 9.24 13.56 8.45
N LEU A 18 9.03 13.01 7.26
CA LEU A 18 8.22 11.80 7.05
C LEU A 18 8.81 10.55 7.71
N GLN A 19 10.14 10.46 7.79
CA GLN A 19 10.82 9.37 8.50
C GLN A 19 10.70 9.53 10.01
N LEU A 20 10.67 10.74 10.53
CA LEU A 20 10.41 11.01 11.96
C LEU A 20 9.00 10.56 12.33
N GLN A 21 7.99 10.90 11.55
CA GLN A 21 6.62 10.46 11.78
C GLN A 21 6.48 8.93 11.79
N ALA A 22 7.15 8.24 10.85
CA ALA A 22 7.18 6.78 10.83
C ALA A 22 7.94 6.21 12.05
N GLN A 23 8.95 6.93 12.57
CA GLN A 23 9.69 6.52 13.74
C GLN A 23 8.84 6.57 15.01
N GLU A 24 8.02 7.59 15.18
CA GLU A 24 7.08 7.68 16.31
C GLU A 24 6.16 6.46 16.36
N ALA A 25 5.55 6.10 15.22
CA ALA A 25 4.70 4.90 15.13
C ALA A 25 5.47 3.59 15.34
N TYR A 26 6.77 3.58 15.08
CA TYR A 26 7.63 2.41 15.28
C TYR A 26 8.02 2.21 16.74
N GLU A 27 8.20 3.29 17.48
CA GLU A 27 8.63 3.27 18.88
C GLU A 27 7.47 3.06 19.87
N ASP A 28 6.23 3.31 19.44
CA ASP A 28 5.05 3.13 20.26
C ASP A 28 4.71 1.61 20.39
N PRO A 29 4.82 1.03 21.61
CA PRO A 29 4.56 -0.39 21.83
C PRO A 29 3.08 -0.79 21.68
N GLU A 30 2.15 0.15 21.75
CA GLU A 30 0.72 -0.11 21.60
C GLU A 30 0.33 -0.28 20.12
N ILE A 31 1.18 0.17 19.19
CA ILE A 31 0.90 0.08 17.76
C ILE A 31 1.35 -1.27 17.23
N THR A 32 0.38 -2.14 16.92
CA THR A 32 0.60 -3.47 16.37
C THR A 32 0.57 -3.50 14.85
N LEU A 33 -0.14 -2.57 14.19
CA LEU A 33 -0.19 -2.48 12.74
C LEU A 33 0.20 -1.09 12.25
N VAL A 34 1.24 -1.03 11.41
CA VAL A 34 1.58 0.19 10.66
C VAL A 34 1.46 -0.09 9.17
N VAL A 35 0.70 0.73 8.47
CA VAL A 35 0.55 0.68 7.01
C VAL A 35 1.10 1.96 6.41
N ASP A 36 2.23 1.83 5.71
CA ASP A 36 2.91 2.93 5.05
C ASP A 36 2.55 2.97 3.57
N VAL A 37 1.72 3.94 3.18
CA VAL A 37 1.40 4.24 1.79
C VAL A 37 2.35 5.33 1.31
N LYS A 38 3.24 5.00 0.40
CA LYS A 38 4.35 5.87 0.02
C LYS A 38 4.51 6.04 -1.49
N GLY A 39 5.01 7.20 -1.89
CA GLY A 39 5.62 7.38 -3.19
C GLY A 39 6.99 6.70 -3.31
N ARG A 40 7.59 6.77 -4.48
CA ARG A 40 8.94 6.21 -4.71
C ARG A 40 10.02 6.98 -3.95
N GLN A 41 11.06 6.27 -3.59
CA GLN A 41 12.36 6.79 -3.11
C GLN A 41 12.32 7.64 -1.83
N VAL A 42 11.29 7.54 -1.02
CA VAL A 42 11.21 8.24 0.27
C VAL A 42 12.12 7.66 1.37
N GLY A 43 12.94 6.67 1.03
CA GLY A 43 13.92 6.07 1.97
C GLY A 43 13.31 5.19 3.07
N ARG A 44 12.01 4.88 3.03
CA ARG A 44 11.30 4.17 4.09
C ARG A 44 11.81 2.74 4.33
N SER A 45 12.07 1.97 3.25
CA SER A 45 12.65 0.62 3.38
C SER A 45 14.06 0.64 4.00
N THR A 46 14.84 1.70 3.76
CA THR A 46 16.16 1.87 4.37
C THR A 46 16.02 2.20 5.86
N GLN A 47 15.10 3.08 6.22
CA GLN A 47 14.80 3.40 7.61
C GLN A 47 14.30 2.16 8.35
N GLU A 48 13.38 1.40 7.76
CA GLU A 48 12.84 0.19 8.37
C GLU A 48 13.96 -0.84 8.64
N GLY A 49 14.85 -1.06 7.66
CA GLY A 49 16.01 -1.92 7.87
C GLY A 49 16.93 -1.46 9.00
N ALA A 50 17.15 -0.13 9.14
CA ALA A 50 17.92 0.43 10.25
C ALA A 50 17.20 0.22 11.60
N ASN A 51 15.89 0.42 11.65
CA ASN A 51 15.08 0.18 12.83
C ASN A 51 15.14 -1.28 13.28
N GLN A 52 14.96 -2.23 12.35
CA GLN A 52 15.09 -3.66 12.64
C GLN A 52 16.50 -4.03 13.13
N THR A 53 17.52 -3.44 12.50
CA THR A 53 18.92 -3.61 12.97
C THR A 53 19.08 -3.14 14.42
N THR A 54 18.57 -1.96 14.75
CA THR A 54 18.64 -1.40 16.11
C THR A 54 17.90 -2.28 17.11
N LYS A 55 16.67 -2.71 16.82
CA LYS A 55 15.89 -3.60 17.68
C LYS A 55 16.59 -4.95 17.89
N CYS A 56 17.18 -5.53 16.85
CA CYS A 56 17.89 -6.79 16.97
C CYS A 56 19.19 -6.64 17.76
N HIS A 57 19.92 -5.54 17.60
CA HIS A 57 21.12 -5.26 18.41
C HIS A 57 20.79 -5.05 19.89
N SER A 58 19.71 -4.36 20.22
CA SER A 58 19.30 -4.02 21.58
C SER A 58 18.51 -5.11 22.29
N ALA A 59 18.09 -6.16 21.58
CA ALA A 59 17.32 -7.25 22.16
C ALA A 59 18.11 -7.96 23.29
N THR A 60 17.41 -8.28 24.36
CA THR A 60 17.98 -8.99 25.53
C THR A 60 18.02 -10.50 25.34
N GLY A 61 17.43 -11.03 24.28
CA GLY A 61 17.37 -12.43 23.92
C GLY A 61 17.08 -12.64 22.43
N PRO A 62 16.84 -13.89 22.03
CA PRO A 62 16.53 -14.20 20.63
C PRO A 62 15.33 -13.41 20.13
N ARG A 63 15.53 -12.64 19.06
CA ARG A 63 14.49 -11.92 18.35
C ARG A 63 14.50 -12.34 16.88
N ARG A 64 13.37 -12.67 16.35
CA ARG A 64 13.21 -13.07 14.94
C ARG A 64 12.29 -12.09 14.25
N VAL A 65 12.77 -11.52 13.15
CA VAL A 65 11.99 -10.61 12.28
C VAL A 65 11.87 -11.25 10.91
N LEU A 66 10.68 -11.27 10.33
CA LEU A 66 10.47 -11.66 8.96
C LEU A 66 10.35 -10.43 8.07
N VAL A 67 11.15 -10.35 7.01
CA VAL A 67 10.99 -9.38 5.92
C VAL A 67 10.53 -10.12 4.68
N ALA A 68 9.28 -9.94 4.29
CA ALA A 68 8.71 -10.54 3.10
C ALA A 68 8.69 -9.53 1.94
N THR A 69 9.19 -9.93 0.78
CA THR A 69 9.35 -9.07 -0.40
C THR A 69 8.70 -9.68 -1.64
N ASN A 70 8.42 -8.87 -2.65
CA ASN A 70 7.74 -9.28 -3.88
C ASN A 70 8.63 -10.09 -4.85
N HIS A 71 9.93 -9.80 -4.89
CA HIS A 71 10.88 -10.37 -5.84
C HIS A 71 12.23 -10.65 -5.20
N GLN A 72 12.98 -11.64 -5.76
CA GLN A 72 14.33 -11.97 -5.31
C GLN A 72 15.27 -10.75 -5.41
N SER A 73 15.18 -9.95 -6.46
CA SER A 73 15.98 -8.73 -6.59
C SER A 73 15.70 -7.70 -5.49
N THR A 74 14.48 -7.64 -4.97
CA THR A 74 14.12 -6.79 -3.82
C THR A 74 14.72 -7.36 -2.53
N THR A 75 14.67 -8.68 -2.36
CA THR A 75 15.34 -9.40 -1.26
C THR A 75 16.84 -9.11 -1.26
N ASP A 76 17.51 -9.27 -2.41
CA ASP A 76 18.94 -9.05 -2.56
C ASP A 76 19.31 -7.59 -2.24
N SER A 77 18.55 -6.63 -2.77
CA SER A 77 18.74 -5.21 -2.46
C SER A 77 18.53 -4.88 -0.98
N SER A 78 17.63 -5.60 -0.31
CA SER A 78 17.44 -5.48 1.14
C SER A 78 18.66 -5.99 1.89
N LEU A 79 19.18 -7.17 1.54
CA LEU A 79 20.37 -7.75 2.14
C LEU A 79 21.63 -6.89 1.90
N ASP A 80 21.76 -6.26 0.72
CA ASP A 80 22.84 -5.31 0.42
C ASP A 80 22.80 -4.09 1.38
N ARG A 81 21.61 -3.59 1.74
CA ARG A 81 21.46 -2.52 2.75
C ARG A 81 22.01 -2.95 4.10
N TYR A 82 21.73 -4.18 4.54
CA TYR A 82 22.27 -4.71 5.81
C TYR A 82 23.79 -4.90 5.78
N GLU A 83 24.38 -5.24 4.64
CA GLU A 83 25.84 -5.23 4.49
C GLU A 83 26.42 -3.82 4.66
N VAL A 84 25.74 -2.79 4.11
CA VAL A 84 26.15 -1.41 4.32
C VAL A 84 26.04 -1.04 5.81
N PHE A 85 24.97 -1.40 6.49
CA PHE A 85 24.82 -1.15 7.92
C PHE A 85 25.93 -1.83 8.71
N SER A 86 26.21 -3.13 8.45
CA SER A 86 27.28 -3.86 9.11
C SER A 86 28.65 -3.19 8.98
N ARG A 87 28.98 -2.72 7.79
CA ARG A 87 30.26 -2.04 7.52
C ARG A 87 30.40 -0.67 8.21
N HIS A 88 29.26 -0.01 8.49
CA HIS A 88 29.25 1.33 9.07
C HIS A 88 28.82 1.35 10.54
N LEU A 89 28.72 0.20 11.18
CA LEU A 89 28.53 0.15 12.64
C LEU A 89 29.67 0.86 13.36
N PRO A 90 29.38 1.62 14.43
CA PRO A 90 30.43 2.16 15.30
C PRO A 90 31.38 1.04 15.76
N ARG A 91 32.70 1.31 15.77
CA ARG A 91 33.71 0.27 16.06
C ARG A 91 33.44 -0.50 17.36
N GLY A 92 33.02 0.20 18.42
CA GLY A 92 32.66 -0.44 19.68
C GLY A 92 31.49 -1.41 19.55
N LEU A 93 30.45 -1.04 18.81
CA LEU A 93 29.30 -1.89 18.59
C LEU A 93 29.63 -3.06 17.64
N ALA A 94 30.39 -2.83 16.59
CA ALA A 94 30.84 -3.87 15.67
C ALA A 94 31.68 -4.96 16.35
N SER A 95 32.49 -4.59 17.35
CA SER A 95 33.30 -5.54 18.13
C SER A 95 32.47 -6.26 19.19
N PHE A 96 31.54 -5.56 19.84
CA PHE A 96 30.76 -6.09 20.95
C PHE A 96 29.57 -6.94 20.50
N ALA A 97 28.93 -6.55 19.41
CA ALA A 97 27.73 -7.19 18.88
C ALA A 97 27.81 -7.28 17.34
N PRO A 98 28.68 -8.14 16.79
CA PRO A 98 28.85 -8.27 15.37
C PRO A 98 27.55 -8.76 14.71
N MET A 99 27.33 -8.26 13.50
CA MET A 99 26.21 -8.68 12.67
C MET A 99 26.75 -9.29 11.37
N ARG A 100 26.20 -10.40 10.94
CA ARG A 100 26.62 -11.15 9.76
C ARG A 100 25.48 -11.30 8.77
N VAL A 101 25.72 -10.95 7.52
CA VAL A 101 24.76 -11.11 6.43
C VAL A 101 25.06 -12.39 5.66
N ASN A 102 24.12 -13.32 5.62
CA ASN A 102 24.19 -14.54 4.82
C ASN A 102 23.20 -14.44 3.65
N LYS A 103 23.67 -13.99 2.50
CA LYS A 103 22.83 -13.80 1.31
C LYS A 103 22.25 -15.11 0.77
N ASN A 104 23.01 -16.22 0.86
CA ASN A 104 22.55 -17.51 0.36
C ASN A 104 21.34 -18.04 1.14
N LYS A 105 21.29 -17.75 2.44
CA LYS A 105 20.15 -18.12 3.30
C LYS A 105 19.10 -17.01 3.44
N GLY A 106 19.37 -15.81 2.95
CA GLY A 106 18.51 -14.66 3.14
C GLY A 106 18.40 -14.21 4.60
N VAL A 107 19.47 -14.33 5.39
CA VAL A 107 19.40 -14.08 6.84
C VAL A 107 20.51 -13.14 7.30
N VAL A 108 20.15 -12.20 8.17
CA VAL A 108 21.06 -11.36 8.94
C VAL A 108 21.07 -11.86 10.38
N HIS A 109 22.23 -12.27 10.89
CA HIS A 109 22.43 -12.77 12.25
C HIS A 109 23.10 -11.72 13.14
N PHE A 110 22.69 -11.68 14.40
CA PHE A 110 23.26 -10.85 15.46
C PHE A 110 23.85 -11.77 16.53
N ASP A 111 25.17 -11.91 16.54
CA ASP A 111 25.88 -12.97 17.28
C ASP A 111 25.73 -12.84 18.80
N ARG A 112 25.53 -11.63 19.32
CA ARG A 112 25.47 -11.38 20.77
C ARG A 112 24.27 -12.04 21.46
N ASN A 113 23.11 -12.04 20.82
CA ASN A 113 21.82 -12.36 21.45
C ASN A 113 20.99 -13.36 20.63
N ASP A 114 21.61 -13.96 19.63
CA ASP A 114 20.96 -14.88 18.68
C ASP A 114 19.74 -14.28 17.98
N ALA A 115 19.68 -12.94 17.85
CA ALA A 115 18.63 -12.30 17.06
C ALA A 115 18.90 -12.49 15.56
N ALA A 116 17.85 -12.48 14.76
CA ALA A 116 17.98 -12.59 13.32
C ALA A 116 16.86 -11.90 12.55
N ILE A 117 17.21 -11.41 11.37
CA ILE A 117 16.24 -10.90 10.38
C ILE A 117 16.28 -11.86 9.19
N ALA A 118 15.18 -12.57 8.97
CA ALA A 118 15.02 -13.48 7.85
C ALA A 118 14.29 -12.80 6.69
N HIS A 119 14.81 -12.95 5.49
CA HIS A 119 14.21 -12.43 4.27
C HIS A 119 13.54 -13.55 3.48
N MET A 120 12.34 -13.31 3.00
CA MET A 120 11.58 -14.24 2.19
C MET A 120 11.04 -13.54 0.94
N THR A 121 11.29 -14.13 -0.23
CA THR A 121 10.55 -13.76 -1.45
C THR A 121 9.22 -14.49 -1.44
N VAL A 122 8.10 -13.78 -1.56
CA VAL A 122 6.76 -14.39 -1.57
C VAL A 122 6.61 -15.33 -2.77
N GLY A 123 6.00 -16.49 -2.52
CA GLY A 123 5.90 -17.55 -3.52
C GLY A 123 7.14 -18.42 -3.68
N GLY A 124 8.28 -18.03 -3.08
CA GLY A 124 9.51 -18.82 -3.06
C GLY A 124 9.56 -19.85 -1.91
N SER A 125 10.51 -20.77 -2.00
CA SER A 125 10.92 -21.62 -0.87
C SER A 125 11.97 -20.87 -0.05
N SER A 126 11.84 -20.84 1.28
CA SER A 126 12.82 -20.20 2.17
C SER A 126 12.82 -20.90 3.52
N GLU A 127 14.01 -21.01 4.15
CA GLU A 127 14.14 -21.50 5.53
C GLU A 127 13.34 -20.62 6.52
N ALA A 128 13.05 -19.38 6.16
CA ALA A 128 12.27 -18.46 6.95
C ALA A 128 10.87 -18.98 7.33
N LYS A 129 10.29 -19.90 6.57
CA LYS A 129 8.94 -20.46 6.83
C LYS A 129 8.85 -21.34 8.07
N SER A 130 9.97 -21.77 8.64
CA SER A 130 10.02 -22.67 9.80
C SER A 130 10.24 -21.98 11.15
N TRP A 131 10.34 -20.65 11.17
CA TRP A 131 10.63 -19.90 12.38
C TRP A 131 9.35 -19.29 12.98
N THR A 132 9.35 -19.10 14.30
CA THR A 132 8.39 -18.26 14.99
C THR A 132 8.94 -16.84 15.02
N TYR A 133 8.14 -15.87 14.59
CA TYR A 133 8.56 -14.48 14.46
C TYR A 133 8.02 -13.62 15.60
N HIS A 134 8.70 -12.49 15.86
CA HIS A 134 8.31 -11.46 16.80
C HIS A 134 7.83 -10.19 16.09
N GLU A 135 8.08 -10.09 14.80
CA GLU A 135 7.65 -8.96 13.96
C GLU A 135 7.69 -9.35 12.48
N VAL A 136 6.78 -8.82 11.71
CA VAL A 136 6.74 -8.99 10.24
C VAL A 136 6.80 -7.64 9.55
N VAL A 137 7.64 -7.56 8.52
CA VAL A 137 7.74 -6.44 7.59
C VAL A 137 7.37 -6.94 6.19
N ALA A 138 6.28 -6.44 5.63
CA ALA A 138 5.84 -6.72 4.27
C ALA A 138 6.26 -5.57 3.35
N GLU A 139 7.35 -5.76 2.60
CA GLU A 139 7.85 -4.76 1.64
C GLU A 139 7.21 -4.94 0.27
N GLU A 140 6.83 -3.83 -0.36
CA GLU A 140 6.24 -3.76 -1.72
C GLU A 140 5.01 -4.68 -1.88
N MET A 141 4.17 -4.76 -0.83
CA MET A 141 3.03 -5.67 -0.77
C MET A 141 2.02 -5.45 -1.90
N GLY A 142 1.87 -4.22 -2.37
CA GLY A 142 1.03 -3.92 -3.54
C GLY A 142 1.45 -4.67 -4.82
N LYS A 143 2.70 -5.13 -4.89
CA LYS A 143 3.27 -5.84 -6.05
C LYS A 143 3.44 -7.35 -5.81
N TRP A 144 2.88 -7.89 -4.72
CA TRP A 144 3.04 -9.31 -4.43
C TRP A 144 2.26 -10.18 -5.41
N PRO A 145 2.88 -11.20 -6.02
CA PRO A 145 2.15 -12.19 -6.77
C PRO A 145 1.27 -12.99 -5.81
N ASN A 146 0.04 -13.33 -6.21
CA ASN A 146 -0.92 -14.09 -5.39
C ASN A 146 -1.00 -13.58 -3.94
N ALA A 147 -1.06 -12.26 -3.77
CA ALA A 147 -0.90 -11.57 -2.48
C ALA A 147 -1.77 -12.16 -1.36
N ARG A 148 -3.04 -12.51 -1.64
CA ARG A 148 -3.96 -13.09 -0.64
C ARG A 148 -3.48 -14.42 -0.10
N VAL A 149 -3.04 -15.32 -0.99
CA VAL A 149 -2.57 -16.66 -0.60
C VAL A 149 -1.27 -16.56 0.19
N ASN A 150 -0.34 -15.73 -0.28
CA ASN A 150 0.95 -15.54 0.39
C ASN A 150 0.78 -14.85 1.74
N TRP A 151 -0.08 -13.85 1.84
CA TRP A 151 -0.35 -13.17 3.11
C TRP A 151 -1.05 -14.07 4.12
N ALA A 152 -2.08 -14.82 3.71
CA ALA A 152 -2.73 -15.81 4.57
C ALA A 152 -1.74 -16.87 5.08
N SER A 153 -0.82 -17.33 4.22
CA SER A 153 0.23 -18.28 4.61
C SER A 153 1.19 -17.69 5.65
N ILE A 154 1.54 -16.40 5.54
CA ILE A 154 2.37 -15.71 6.54
C ILE A 154 1.59 -15.56 7.84
N GLN A 155 0.37 -15.03 7.79
CA GLN A 155 -0.48 -14.84 8.98
C GLN A 155 -0.71 -16.14 9.76
N ALA A 156 -0.90 -17.26 9.07
CA ALA A 156 -1.09 -18.57 9.73
C ALA A 156 0.13 -19.05 10.56
N THR A 157 1.30 -18.44 10.36
CA THR A 157 2.52 -18.74 11.12
C THR A 157 2.81 -17.76 12.25
N LEU A 158 1.95 -16.73 12.41
CA LEU A 158 2.16 -15.63 13.35
C LEU A 158 1.23 -15.77 14.55
N PRO A 159 1.71 -15.46 15.78
CA PRO A 159 0.83 -15.21 16.90
C PRO A 159 -0.10 -14.02 16.64
N ASP A 160 -1.27 -14.05 17.26
CA ASP A 160 -2.17 -12.90 17.28
C ASP A 160 -1.46 -11.68 17.89
N ASN A 161 -1.76 -10.49 17.38
CA ASN A 161 -1.20 -9.20 17.83
C ASN A 161 0.31 -9.03 17.58
N LEU A 162 0.89 -9.76 16.63
CA LEU A 162 2.28 -9.54 16.29
C LEU A 162 2.49 -8.19 15.59
N PRO A 163 3.50 -7.40 15.99
CA PRO A 163 3.84 -6.18 15.29
C PRO A 163 4.04 -6.40 13.80
N THR A 164 3.23 -5.74 13.00
CA THR A 164 3.20 -5.88 11.54
C THR A 164 3.43 -4.53 10.89
N ARG A 165 4.39 -4.48 9.95
CA ARG A 165 4.74 -3.30 9.18
C ARG A 165 4.52 -3.57 7.70
N ILE A 166 3.67 -2.80 7.05
CA ILE A 166 3.37 -2.96 5.62
C ILE A 166 3.82 -1.71 4.90
N ILE A 167 4.74 -1.85 3.95
CA ILE A 167 5.38 -0.72 3.27
C ILE A 167 5.24 -0.94 1.76
N SER A 168 4.47 -0.10 1.07
CA SER A 168 4.32 -0.23 -0.38
C SER A 168 3.97 1.08 -1.08
N THR A 169 4.24 1.13 -2.38
CA THR A 169 3.58 2.05 -3.29
C THR A 169 2.19 1.53 -3.64
N PRO A 170 1.20 2.38 -3.89
CA PRO A 170 -0.12 1.98 -4.41
C PRO A 170 0.02 1.27 -5.76
N THR A 171 -0.84 0.30 -6.03
CA THR A 171 -0.81 -0.50 -7.27
C THR A 171 -2.18 -0.67 -7.91
N GLY A 172 -3.12 0.20 -7.59
CA GLY A 172 -4.47 0.18 -8.14
C GLY A 172 -5.52 -0.41 -7.19
N PRO A 173 -6.80 -0.25 -7.51
CA PRO A 173 -7.91 -0.75 -6.71
C PRO A 173 -8.02 -2.27 -6.80
N GLY A 174 -8.68 -2.89 -5.82
CA GLY A 174 -8.95 -4.33 -5.81
C GLY A 174 -7.75 -5.21 -5.42
N THR A 175 -6.60 -4.65 -5.13
CA THR A 175 -5.46 -5.40 -4.58
C THR A 175 -5.65 -5.67 -3.08
N LEU A 176 -5.04 -6.74 -2.58
CA LEU A 176 -5.03 -7.00 -1.13
C LEU A 176 -4.48 -5.80 -0.34
N TYR A 177 -3.44 -5.16 -0.86
CA TYR A 177 -2.86 -3.99 -0.21
C TYR A 177 -3.87 -2.82 -0.12
N ALA A 178 -4.63 -2.56 -1.18
CA ALA A 178 -5.68 -1.54 -1.15
C ALA A 178 -6.75 -1.86 -0.09
N GLU A 179 -7.15 -3.13 0.04
CA GLU A 179 -8.11 -3.55 1.07
C GLU A 179 -7.55 -3.37 2.48
N ILE A 180 -6.29 -3.73 2.71
CA ILE A 180 -5.64 -3.54 4.02
C ILE A 180 -5.58 -2.06 4.36
N VAL A 181 -5.20 -1.18 3.41
CA VAL A 181 -5.19 0.27 3.63
C VAL A 181 -6.58 0.79 3.99
N GLN A 182 -7.63 0.36 3.28
CA GLN A 182 -9.00 0.78 3.57
C GLN A 182 -9.50 0.25 4.93
N ASN A 183 -9.14 -0.98 5.30
CA ASN A 183 -9.48 -1.55 6.59
C ASN A 183 -8.76 -0.80 7.72
N ALA A 184 -7.46 -0.54 7.57
CA ALA A 184 -6.68 0.22 8.54
C ALA A 184 -7.21 1.65 8.72
N ARG A 185 -7.55 2.35 7.62
CA ARG A 185 -8.18 3.67 7.69
C ARG A 185 -9.51 3.66 8.46
N ARG A 186 -10.33 2.63 8.25
CA ARG A 186 -11.58 2.47 9.02
C ARG A 186 -11.31 2.23 10.50
N ALA A 187 -10.39 1.31 10.84
CA ALA A 187 -10.01 1.06 12.22
C ALA A 187 -9.54 2.34 12.94
N VAL A 188 -8.68 3.13 12.29
CA VAL A 188 -8.25 4.45 12.82
C VAL A 188 -9.44 5.41 13.00
N ALA A 189 -10.36 5.46 12.04
CA ALA A 189 -11.56 6.31 12.13
C ALA A 189 -12.52 5.85 13.25
N ASP A 190 -12.58 4.56 13.51
CA ASP A 190 -13.35 3.94 14.59
C ASP A 190 -12.66 4.06 15.97
N GLY A 191 -11.47 4.67 16.03
CA GLY A 191 -10.74 4.97 17.27
C GLY A 191 -9.75 3.87 17.71
N ASP A 192 -9.41 2.91 16.86
CA ASP A 192 -8.42 1.89 17.17
C ASP A 192 -7.02 2.50 17.24
N GLN A 193 -6.47 2.57 18.46
CA GLN A 193 -5.15 3.16 18.74
C GLN A 193 -3.99 2.22 18.35
N SER A 194 -4.25 0.93 18.14
CA SER A 194 -3.24 -0.06 17.78
C SER A 194 -2.85 -0.03 16.29
N VAL A 195 -3.54 0.78 15.49
CA VAL A 195 -3.34 0.89 14.04
C VAL A 195 -2.86 2.28 13.66
N ARG A 196 -1.88 2.35 12.78
CA ARG A 196 -1.40 3.57 12.12
C ARG A 196 -1.41 3.42 10.62
N VAL A 197 -1.89 4.46 9.94
CA VAL A 197 -1.75 4.61 8.49
C VAL A 197 -0.92 5.87 8.24
N ASN A 198 0.26 5.69 7.67
CA ASN A 198 1.11 6.78 7.26
C ASN A 198 0.99 6.99 5.75
N PHE A 199 0.92 8.24 5.34
CA PHE A 199 0.94 8.63 3.95
C PHE A 199 1.88 9.81 3.75
N TRP A 200 2.62 9.78 2.65
CA TRP A 200 3.52 10.85 2.27
C TRP A 200 3.23 11.28 0.84
N ALA A 201 2.75 12.49 0.71
CA ALA A 201 2.52 13.11 -0.58
C ALA A 201 3.86 13.39 -1.29
N TRP A 202 3.86 13.25 -2.60
CA TRP A 202 5.08 13.48 -3.38
C TRP A 202 5.70 14.86 -3.14
N TYR A 203 4.87 15.87 -2.99
CA TYR A 203 5.32 17.27 -2.83
C TYR A 203 5.92 17.58 -1.45
N GLU A 204 5.79 16.69 -0.49
CA GLU A 204 6.44 16.81 0.82
C GLU A 204 7.92 16.39 0.75
N HIS A 205 8.33 15.68 -0.32
CA HIS A 205 9.70 15.24 -0.46
C HIS A 205 10.62 16.40 -0.89
N PRO A 206 11.70 16.71 -0.17
CA PRO A 206 12.55 17.87 -0.46
C PRO A 206 13.27 17.78 -1.82
N ASP A 207 13.60 16.55 -2.25
CA ASP A 207 14.32 16.35 -3.51
C ASP A 207 13.41 16.39 -4.74
N TYR A 208 12.08 16.47 -4.57
CA TYR A 208 11.14 16.57 -5.69
C TYR A 208 10.88 18.00 -6.09
N TYR A 209 11.96 18.60 -6.51
CA TYR A 209 12.05 19.99 -6.93
C TYR A 209 12.97 20.09 -8.13
N THR A 210 12.60 20.95 -9.08
CA THR A 210 13.47 21.36 -10.19
C THR A 210 13.26 22.84 -10.45
N ARG A 211 14.34 23.61 -10.51
CA ARG A 211 14.24 25.02 -10.85
C ARG A 211 13.71 25.17 -12.27
N PRO A 212 12.56 25.84 -12.48
CA PRO A 212 12.02 26.08 -13.80
C PRO A 212 12.92 27.03 -14.61
N PRO A 213 12.90 26.96 -15.95
CA PRO A 213 13.57 27.94 -16.78
C PRO A 213 12.92 29.32 -16.63
N PRO A 214 13.66 30.40 -16.91
CA PRO A 214 13.11 31.74 -16.88
C PRO A 214 11.86 31.87 -17.76
N GLY A 215 10.79 32.48 -17.21
CA GLY A 215 9.53 32.67 -17.91
C GLY A 215 8.63 31.44 -18.00
N TRP A 216 9.00 30.33 -17.40
CA TRP A 216 8.09 29.18 -17.32
C TRP A 216 6.95 29.46 -16.32
N GLU A 217 5.74 29.24 -16.76
CA GLU A 217 4.53 29.28 -15.94
C GLU A 217 3.76 27.97 -16.08
N PRO A 218 3.09 27.49 -15.02
CA PRO A 218 2.22 26.33 -15.12
C PRO A 218 1.03 26.63 -16.06
N ASP A 219 0.64 25.66 -16.85
CA ASP A 219 -0.62 25.71 -17.59
C ASP A 219 -1.82 25.68 -16.65
N GLY A 220 -3.04 25.95 -17.17
CA GLY A 220 -4.25 26.02 -16.37
C GLY A 220 -4.50 24.77 -15.52
N ALA A 221 -4.29 23.58 -16.09
CA ALA A 221 -4.50 22.31 -15.37
C ALA A 221 -3.45 22.09 -14.28
N ALA A 222 -2.20 22.49 -14.52
CA ALA A 222 -1.15 22.41 -13.51
C ALA A 222 -1.35 23.43 -12.38
N ALA A 223 -1.87 24.63 -12.71
CA ALA A 223 -2.20 25.65 -11.73
C ALA A 223 -3.38 25.21 -10.83
N GLU A 224 -4.45 24.71 -11.42
CA GLU A 224 -5.60 24.14 -10.69
C GLU A 224 -5.19 22.97 -9.77
N TYR A 225 -4.38 22.06 -10.29
CA TYR A 225 -3.83 20.97 -9.48
C TYR A 225 -3.00 21.50 -8.30
N ALA A 226 -2.14 22.50 -8.54
CA ALA A 226 -1.32 23.10 -7.49
C ALA A 226 -2.17 23.67 -6.36
N GLU A 227 -3.25 24.35 -6.70
CA GLU A 227 -4.22 24.88 -5.73
C GLU A 227 -4.85 23.76 -4.91
N THR A 228 -5.27 22.64 -5.53
CA THR A 228 -5.90 21.52 -4.83
C THR A 228 -4.97 20.85 -3.82
N VAL A 229 -3.66 20.86 -4.04
CA VAL A 229 -2.66 20.27 -3.13
C VAL A 229 -1.96 21.31 -2.23
N GLY A 230 -2.39 22.56 -2.27
CA GLY A 230 -1.85 23.64 -1.43
C GLY A 230 -0.46 24.13 -1.85
N LEU A 231 -0.03 23.89 -3.10
CA LEU A 231 1.21 24.40 -3.65
C LEU A 231 0.95 25.77 -4.29
N SER A 232 1.63 26.82 -3.83
CA SER A 232 1.53 28.13 -4.47
C SER A 232 2.52 28.25 -5.63
N PRO A 233 2.04 28.46 -6.89
CA PRO A 233 2.90 28.69 -8.03
C PRO A 233 3.66 30.01 -7.96
N GLU A 234 3.26 30.92 -7.07
CA GLU A 234 3.91 32.21 -6.85
C GLU A 234 5.19 32.09 -6.04
N THR A 235 5.31 31.04 -5.21
CA THR A 235 6.53 30.78 -4.42
C THR A 235 7.58 30.05 -5.27
N VAL A 236 8.85 30.29 -4.97
CA VAL A 236 9.97 29.60 -5.64
C VAL A 236 9.88 28.09 -5.43
N ASP A 237 9.55 27.64 -4.22
CA ASP A 237 9.43 26.22 -3.89
C ASP A 237 8.23 25.59 -4.60
N GLY A 238 7.05 26.16 -4.50
CA GLY A 238 5.84 25.63 -5.14
C GLY A 238 5.99 25.56 -6.65
N ARG A 239 6.48 26.62 -7.29
CA ARG A 239 6.74 26.65 -8.74
C ARG A 239 7.76 25.57 -9.16
N GLY A 240 8.81 25.37 -8.39
CA GLY A 240 9.82 24.35 -8.69
C GLY A 240 9.31 22.92 -8.52
N ARG A 241 8.41 22.67 -7.57
CA ARG A 241 7.72 21.38 -7.41
C ARG A 241 6.74 21.10 -8.54
N ILE A 242 5.94 22.10 -8.93
CA ILE A 242 5.01 21.99 -10.06
C ILE A 242 5.77 21.72 -11.36
N TYR A 243 6.91 22.40 -11.59
CA TYR A 243 7.75 22.16 -12.75
C TYR A 243 8.38 20.75 -12.71
N TRP A 244 8.85 20.29 -11.54
CA TRP A 244 9.34 18.92 -11.38
C TRP A 244 8.25 17.89 -11.77
N ARG A 245 7.02 18.07 -11.28
CA ARG A 245 5.86 17.24 -11.63
C ARG A 245 5.62 17.27 -13.14
N HIS A 246 5.58 18.45 -13.74
CA HIS A 246 5.40 18.62 -15.19
C HIS A 246 6.45 17.82 -15.97
N GLN A 247 7.73 17.94 -15.61
CA GLN A 247 8.81 17.18 -16.25
C GLN A 247 8.67 15.67 -16.05
N LYS A 248 8.17 15.21 -14.92
CA LYS A 248 7.94 13.79 -14.65
C LYS A 248 6.80 13.22 -15.47
N ILE A 249 5.79 14.00 -15.77
CA ILE A 249 4.62 13.54 -16.51
C ILE A 249 4.83 13.72 -18.03
N TRP A 250 5.23 14.91 -18.47
CA TRP A 250 5.26 15.29 -19.88
C TRP A 250 6.66 15.62 -20.43
N GLY A 251 7.69 15.58 -19.60
CA GLY A 251 9.06 15.83 -20.07
C GLY A 251 9.56 14.73 -21.03
N PRO A 252 10.74 14.89 -21.64
CA PRO A 252 11.30 13.93 -22.61
C PRO A 252 11.46 12.51 -22.09
N LYS A 253 11.46 12.32 -20.78
CA LYS A 253 11.48 11.02 -20.07
C LYS A 253 10.24 10.88 -19.17
N GLY A 254 9.14 11.52 -19.55
CA GLY A 254 7.91 11.51 -18.78
C GLY A 254 7.28 10.13 -18.76
N MET A 255 6.61 9.83 -17.68
CA MET A 255 5.95 8.53 -17.44
C MET A 255 4.44 8.55 -17.71
N GLY A 256 3.87 9.72 -18.04
CA GLY A 256 2.43 9.91 -18.13
C GLY A 256 1.76 10.16 -16.77
N LEU A 257 0.55 10.70 -16.82
CA LEU A 257 -0.17 11.12 -15.60
C LEU A 257 -0.60 9.93 -14.74
N ALA A 258 -1.10 8.86 -15.35
CA ALA A 258 -1.57 7.67 -14.63
C ALA A 258 -0.43 7.00 -13.82
N ASP A 259 0.73 6.79 -14.45
CA ASP A 259 1.89 6.25 -13.76
C ASP A 259 2.46 7.22 -12.73
N PHE A 260 2.41 8.53 -13.00
CA PHE A 260 2.82 9.51 -12.01
C PHE A 260 1.98 9.41 -10.74
N ARG A 261 0.66 9.32 -10.86
CA ARG A 261 -0.25 9.18 -9.71
C ARG A 261 -0.01 7.93 -8.88
N LYS A 262 0.34 6.81 -9.51
CA LYS A 262 0.73 5.57 -8.81
C LYS A 262 2.05 5.72 -8.05
N GLU A 263 3.04 6.29 -8.72
CA GLU A 263 4.40 6.33 -8.21
C GLU A 263 4.66 7.52 -7.28
N TYR A 264 3.89 8.60 -7.47
CA TYR A 264 4.01 9.88 -6.77
C TYR A 264 2.62 10.43 -6.39
N PRO A 265 1.84 9.72 -5.58
CA PRO A 265 0.49 10.16 -5.22
C PRO A 265 0.50 11.44 -4.38
N SER A 266 -0.51 12.29 -4.54
CA SER A 266 -0.76 13.48 -3.72
C SER A 266 -1.69 13.20 -2.53
N ASN A 267 -2.45 12.13 -2.61
CA ASN A 267 -3.25 11.59 -1.50
C ASN A 267 -3.40 10.07 -1.65
N ILE A 268 -3.89 9.40 -0.61
CA ILE A 268 -4.03 7.94 -0.59
C ILE A 268 -4.94 7.46 -1.72
N ASP A 269 -6.07 8.13 -1.91
CA ASP A 269 -7.10 7.69 -2.85
C ASP A 269 -6.60 7.81 -4.29
N GLU A 270 -5.89 8.88 -4.64
CA GLU A 270 -5.27 9.06 -5.97
C GLU A 270 -4.34 7.90 -6.34
N GLY A 271 -3.53 7.43 -5.40
CA GLY A 271 -2.59 6.35 -5.64
C GLY A 271 -3.27 5.01 -5.98
N PHE A 272 -4.47 4.77 -5.44
CA PHE A 272 -5.22 3.54 -5.73
C PHE A 272 -6.20 3.70 -6.90
N LEU A 273 -6.64 4.91 -7.22
CA LEU A 273 -7.53 5.17 -8.35
C LEU A 273 -6.81 5.15 -9.71
N ALA A 274 -5.51 5.39 -9.74
CA ALA A 274 -4.71 5.39 -10.97
C ALA A 274 -4.53 3.96 -11.51
N TRP A 275 -5.52 3.45 -12.21
CA TRP A 275 -5.50 2.13 -12.85
C TRP A 275 -5.51 2.25 -14.37
N GLU A 276 -4.48 1.71 -15.01
CA GLU A 276 -4.44 1.54 -16.46
C GLU A 276 -5.14 0.23 -16.83
N GLY A 277 -6.20 0.32 -17.59
CA GLY A 277 -6.92 -0.85 -18.12
C GLY A 277 -8.42 -0.87 -17.85
N GLY A 278 -8.98 0.12 -17.19
CA GLY A 278 -10.42 0.32 -17.13
C GLY A 278 -10.97 0.89 -18.44
N TRP A 279 -12.10 0.35 -18.93
CA TRP A 279 -12.84 0.92 -20.05
C TRP A 279 -13.41 2.32 -19.74
N PHE A 280 -13.47 2.68 -18.45
CA PHE A 280 -14.04 3.92 -17.96
C PHE A 280 -12.97 4.75 -17.26
N ASP A 281 -12.99 6.06 -17.50
CA ASP A 281 -12.21 7.04 -16.73
C ASP A 281 -12.71 7.06 -15.28
N LEU A 282 -11.85 6.70 -14.33
CA LEU A 282 -12.21 6.62 -12.91
C LEU A 282 -12.47 8.02 -12.30
N GLU A 283 -11.85 9.07 -12.80
CA GLU A 283 -12.14 10.44 -12.36
C GLU A 283 -13.56 10.83 -12.77
N TRP A 284 -13.92 10.56 -14.02
CA TRP A 284 -15.28 10.78 -14.50
C TRP A 284 -16.28 9.91 -13.70
N LEU A 285 -15.98 8.63 -13.46
CA LEU A 285 -16.84 7.76 -12.66
C LEU A 285 -17.05 8.31 -11.25
N ASN A 286 -15.99 8.79 -10.57
CA ASN A 286 -16.11 9.38 -9.24
C ASN A 286 -16.94 10.68 -9.21
N GLN A 287 -16.92 11.47 -10.26
CA GLN A 287 -17.75 12.66 -10.38
C GLN A 287 -19.24 12.32 -10.59
N VAL A 288 -19.53 11.23 -11.31
CA VAL A 288 -20.92 10.85 -11.64
C VAL A 288 -21.51 9.82 -10.67
N ILE A 289 -20.68 9.05 -9.96
CA ILE A 289 -21.14 8.10 -8.93
C ILE A 289 -21.55 8.86 -7.68
N THR A 290 -22.83 9.14 -7.55
CA THR A 290 -23.39 9.55 -6.26
C THR A 290 -23.55 8.30 -5.40
N ILE A 291 -22.72 8.15 -4.37
CA ILE A 291 -22.86 7.07 -3.38
C ILE A 291 -24.15 7.31 -2.61
N ARG A 292 -25.20 6.60 -2.98
CA ARG A 292 -26.46 6.59 -2.22
C ARG A 292 -26.34 5.56 -1.09
N GLN A 293 -26.83 5.90 0.08
CA GLN A 293 -26.98 4.93 1.16
C GLN A 293 -27.93 3.82 0.70
N ALA A 294 -27.45 2.58 0.76
CA ALA A 294 -28.26 1.42 0.43
C ALA A 294 -28.75 0.75 1.72
N HIS A 295 -30.01 0.31 1.72
CA HIS A 295 -30.48 -0.63 2.73
C HIS A 295 -29.86 -2.01 2.44
N ARG A 296 -29.14 -2.55 3.41
CA ARG A 296 -28.45 -3.85 3.26
C ARG A 296 -29.20 -4.92 4.04
N ASN A 297 -29.25 -6.14 3.48
CA ASN A 297 -29.62 -7.31 4.25
C ASN A 297 -28.54 -7.64 5.31
N PRO A 298 -28.83 -8.53 6.29
CA PRO A 298 -27.87 -8.88 7.35
C PRO A 298 -26.51 -9.39 6.85
N THR A 299 -26.46 -10.05 5.70
CA THR A 299 -25.21 -10.53 5.08
C THR A 299 -24.49 -9.45 4.27
N GLY A 300 -25.14 -8.33 3.98
CA GLY A 300 -24.63 -7.25 3.14
C GLY A 300 -24.53 -7.59 1.64
N GLU A 301 -24.96 -8.79 1.24
CA GLU A 301 -24.89 -9.26 -0.16
C GLU A 301 -26.00 -8.63 -1.02
N LEU A 302 -27.19 -8.39 -0.44
CA LEU A 302 -28.30 -7.71 -1.12
C LEU A 302 -28.42 -6.27 -0.64
N ARG A 303 -28.41 -5.33 -1.57
CA ARG A 303 -28.48 -3.90 -1.33
C ARG A 303 -29.64 -3.31 -2.10
N PHE A 304 -30.56 -2.63 -1.43
CA PHE A 304 -31.62 -1.86 -2.05
C PHE A 304 -31.27 -0.38 -2.01
N TYR A 305 -31.33 0.26 -3.18
CA TYR A 305 -31.19 1.70 -3.37
C TYR A 305 -32.56 2.36 -3.52
N ARG A 306 -33.55 1.58 -3.99
CA ARG A 306 -34.97 1.92 -4.12
C ARG A 306 -35.78 0.66 -3.86
N HIS A 307 -36.87 0.79 -3.12
CA HIS A 307 -37.81 -0.33 -2.97
C HIS A 307 -38.63 -0.51 -4.25
N PRO A 308 -39.01 -1.75 -4.57
CA PRO A 308 -39.91 -2.02 -5.70
C PRO A 308 -41.30 -1.43 -5.44
N GLU A 309 -41.92 -0.94 -6.49
CA GLU A 309 -43.24 -0.37 -6.48
C GLU A 309 -44.19 -1.29 -7.28
N ALA A 310 -45.37 -1.58 -6.73
CA ALA A 310 -46.33 -2.46 -7.37
C ALA A 310 -46.78 -1.90 -8.74
N GLY A 311 -46.82 -2.74 -9.74
CA GLY A 311 -47.25 -2.36 -11.10
C GLY A 311 -46.14 -1.75 -11.95
N GLN A 312 -44.92 -1.59 -11.43
CA GLN A 312 -43.77 -1.15 -12.22
C GLN A 312 -43.03 -2.34 -12.85
N VAL A 313 -42.36 -2.07 -13.97
CA VAL A 313 -41.55 -3.06 -14.67
C VAL A 313 -40.06 -2.86 -14.34
N TYR A 314 -39.40 -3.94 -14.00
CA TYR A 314 -37.98 -3.95 -13.68
C TYR A 314 -37.24 -4.91 -14.60
N ALA A 315 -36.00 -4.57 -14.93
CA ALA A 315 -35.07 -5.44 -15.63
C ALA A 315 -33.98 -5.94 -14.68
N ILE A 316 -33.62 -7.21 -14.77
CA ILE A 316 -32.50 -7.81 -14.02
C ILE A 316 -31.41 -8.19 -15.00
N GLY A 317 -30.26 -7.54 -14.87
CA GLY A 317 -29.02 -7.93 -15.54
C GLY A 317 -28.20 -8.84 -14.61
N VAL A 318 -27.70 -9.93 -15.16
CA VAL A 318 -26.94 -10.94 -14.39
C VAL A 318 -25.56 -11.14 -15.01
N ASP A 319 -24.53 -11.00 -14.18
CA ASP A 319 -23.16 -11.41 -14.47
C ASP A 319 -22.81 -12.59 -13.56
N GLY A 320 -22.77 -13.78 -14.13
CA GLY A 320 -22.54 -15.03 -13.42
C GLY A 320 -21.03 -15.32 -13.29
N SER A 321 -20.57 -15.51 -12.07
CA SER A 321 -19.31 -16.19 -11.78
C SER A 321 -19.60 -17.50 -11.06
N TRP A 322 -18.54 -18.34 -10.89
CA TRP A 322 -18.69 -19.60 -10.15
C TRP A 322 -19.05 -19.41 -8.66
N ALA A 323 -19.05 -18.18 -8.14
CA ALA A 323 -19.30 -17.82 -6.73
C ALA A 323 -18.58 -18.78 -5.75
N ASN A 324 -17.33 -19.14 -6.06
CA ASN A 324 -16.51 -20.10 -5.31
C ASN A 324 -15.38 -19.40 -4.53
N GLY A 325 -15.50 -18.07 -4.31
CA GLY A 325 -14.54 -17.28 -3.56
C GLY A 325 -13.53 -16.49 -4.42
N GLY A 326 -13.51 -16.68 -5.74
CA GLY A 326 -12.77 -15.85 -6.70
C GLY A 326 -13.49 -14.53 -6.96
N ASP A 327 -14.28 -14.48 -8.04
CA ASP A 327 -15.06 -13.31 -8.41
C ASP A 327 -16.47 -13.34 -7.81
N TYR A 328 -17.12 -12.17 -7.76
CA TYR A 328 -18.53 -12.08 -7.40
C TYR A 328 -19.43 -12.47 -8.56
N ALA A 329 -20.47 -13.26 -8.28
CA ALA A 329 -21.65 -13.33 -9.11
C ALA A 329 -22.58 -12.16 -8.75
N VAL A 330 -23.02 -11.38 -9.74
CA VAL A 330 -23.75 -10.14 -9.49
C VAL A 330 -25.05 -10.12 -10.28
N ALA A 331 -26.14 -9.70 -9.63
CA ALA A 331 -27.40 -9.34 -10.29
C ALA A 331 -27.75 -7.90 -9.97
N SER A 332 -28.03 -7.09 -10.99
CA SER A 332 -28.42 -5.69 -10.87
C SER A 332 -29.86 -5.51 -11.36
N VAL A 333 -30.67 -4.82 -10.56
CA VAL A 333 -32.07 -4.52 -10.88
C VAL A 333 -32.20 -3.06 -11.27
N LEU A 334 -32.75 -2.81 -12.46
CA LEU A 334 -33.01 -1.46 -12.97
C LEU A 334 -34.52 -1.24 -13.14
N ASP A 335 -34.98 -0.03 -12.89
CA ASP A 335 -36.35 0.39 -13.25
C ASP A 335 -36.48 0.77 -14.74
N ALA A 336 -37.70 1.07 -15.19
CA ALA A 336 -37.98 1.43 -16.58
C ALA A 336 -37.24 2.71 -17.04
N ALA A 337 -36.76 3.54 -16.13
CA ALA A 337 -35.94 4.72 -16.42
C ALA A 337 -34.42 4.42 -16.38
N GLY A 338 -34.02 3.16 -16.26
CA GLY A 338 -32.62 2.73 -16.20
C GLY A 338 -31.94 3.06 -14.85
N ARG A 339 -32.67 3.38 -13.80
CA ARG A 339 -32.11 3.71 -12.50
C ARG A 339 -31.88 2.45 -11.68
N LEU A 340 -30.71 2.33 -11.05
CA LEU A 340 -30.37 1.20 -10.20
C LEU A 340 -31.25 1.13 -8.95
N CYS A 341 -31.96 0.01 -8.77
CA CYS A 341 -32.87 -0.25 -7.66
C CYS A 341 -32.29 -1.21 -6.63
N ALA A 342 -31.67 -2.29 -7.08
CA ALA A 342 -31.04 -3.25 -6.19
C ALA A 342 -29.80 -3.90 -6.81
N VAL A 343 -28.91 -4.37 -5.94
CA VAL A 343 -27.75 -5.22 -6.33
C VAL A 343 -27.65 -6.38 -5.38
N LEU A 344 -27.62 -7.59 -5.93
CA LEU A 344 -27.22 -8.82 -5.25
C LEU A 344 -25.82 -9.18 -5.69
N ALA A 345 -24.88 -9.25 -4.77
CA ALA A 345 -23.49 -9.64 -5.03
C ALA A 345 -23.09 -10.80 -4.10
N VAL A 346 -22.83 -11.96 -4.68
CA VAL A 346 -22.56 -13.22 -3.95
C VAL A 346 -21.17 -13.72 -4.32
N LYS A 347 -20.34 -13.98 -3.33
CA LYS A 347 -18.98 -14.48 -3.53
C LYS A 347 -18.83 -15.98 -3.28
N HIS A 348 -19.71 -16.53 -2.46
CA HIS A 348 -19.70 -17.95 -2.05
C HIS A 348 -21.10 -18.55 -2.17
N GLY A 349 -21.18 -19.86 -2.40
CA GLY A 349 -22.46 -20.57 -2.45
C GLY A 349 -22.71 -21.28 -3.78
N GLY A 350 -21.88 -21.05 -4.78
CA GLY A 350 -21.97 -21.70 -6.08
C GLY A 350 -23.11 -21.15 -6.98
N GLU A 351 -23.10 -21.55 -8.24
CA GLU A 351 -24.00 -21.05 -9.28
C GLU A 351 -25.48 -21.32 -8.98
N LEU A 352 -25.80 -22.50 -8.49
CA LEU A 352 -27.18 -22.90 -8.24
C LEU A 352 -27.82 -22.06 -7.12
N GLU A 353 -27.08 -21.79 -6.06
CA GLU A 353 -27.59 -20.94 -4.98
C GLU A 353 -27.72 -19.50 -5.43
N PHE A 354 -26.78 -18.99 -6.23
CA PHE A 354 -26.90 -17.68 -6.83
C PHE A 354 -28.13 -17.57 -7.73
N ALA A 355 -28.36 -18.54 -8.62
CA ALA A 355 -29.54 -18.57 -9.48
C ALA A 355 -30.87 -18.59 -8.68
N ARG A 356 -30.93 -19.34 -7.58
CA ARG A 356 -32.09 -19.36 -6.67
C ARG A 356 -32.32 -17.99 -6.01
N ARG A 357 -31.25 -17.29 -5.63
CA ARG A 357 -31.34 -15.95 -5.04
C ARG A 357 -31.82 -14.90 -6.06
N VAL A 358 -31.33 -14.98 -7.31
CA VAL A 358 -31.83 -14.14 -8.41
C VAL A 358 -33.31 -14.41 -8.67
N GLY A 359 -33.74 -15.67 -8.68
CA GLY A 359 -35.15 -16.06 -8.82
C GLY A 359 -36.02 -15.49 -7.70
N ARG A 360 -35.53 -15.45 -6.44
CA ARG A 360 -36.24 -14.81 -5.32
C ARG A 360 -36.29 -13.30 -5.48
N LEU A 361 -35.21 -12.67 -5.93
CA LEU A 361 -35.15 -11.23 -6.17
C LEU A 361 -36.12 -10.79 -7.26
N ALA A 362 -36.38 -11.65 -8.25
CA ALA A 362 -37.34 -11.39 -9.33
C ALA A 362 -38.82 -11.51 -8.89
N GLN A 363 -39.09 -11.98 -7.68
CA GLN A 363 -40.46 -12.12 -7.12
C GLN A 363 -40.83 -11.01 -6.15
N VAL A 364 -39.89 -10.12 -5.85
CA VAL A 364 -40.09 -8.95 -4.98
C VAL A 364 -40.57 -7.75 -5.77
#